data_8d2a8130347f014d0d19d5b6acdd906a
#
_entry.id   8d2a8130347f014d0d19d5b6acdd906a
#
_cell.length_a   1.000
_cell.length_b   1.000
_cell.length_c   1.000
_cell.angle_alpha   90.00
_cell.angle_beta   90.00
_cell.angle_gamma   90.00
#
_symmetry.space_group_name_H-M   'P 1'
#
loop_
_entity.id
_entity.type
_entity.pdbx_description
1 polymer ?
#
loop_
_entity_poly.entity_id
_entity_poly.type
_entity_poly.pdbx_seq_one_letter_code
_entity_poly.pdbx_strand_id
1 'polypeptide(L)'
;MQGRWLYGVDIFDEIDRLQVIVELPGVSKEDISVNVKANALKIVAMAGARQYHRHIDLGVPVTGEPEVHYNNGVLEIMLGKA
;
A
#
# COMPACT_ATOMS: atom_id res chain seq x y z
N MET A 1 20.93 1.50 -4.70
CA MET A 1 20.61 1.05 -4.15
C MET A 1 20.31 1.04 -3.31
N GLN A 2 20.17 1.12 -3.01
CA GLN A 2 19.96 1.02 -2.27
C GLN A 2 19.22 0.58 -1.41
N GLY A 3 19.37 0.25 -0.78
CA GLY A 3 18.86 -0.54 0.31
C GLY A 3 17.58 -0.19 0.87
N ARG A 4 17.13 0.94 0.79
CA ARG A 4 15.90 1.27 1.36
C ARG A 4 14.77 0.63 0.69
N TRP A 5 14.99 0.11 -0.41
CA TRP A 5 13.95 -0.60 -1.04
C TRP A 5 13.60 -1.84 -0.26
N LEU A 6 14.20 -2.02 0.86
CA LEU A 6 13.78 -3.10 1.69
C LEU A 6 12.30 -3.18 1.86
N TYR A 7 11.63 -2.08 1.73
CA TYR A 7 10.21 -2.13 1.90
C TYR A 7 9.47 -2.35 0.60
N GLY A 8 10.17 -2.23 -0.51
CA GLY A 8 9.58 -2.57 -1.79
C GLY A 8 8.28 -1.85 -2.09
N VAL A 9 8.29 -0.52 -2.03
CA VAL A 9 7.10 0.25 -2.36
C VAL A 9 7.32 0.94 -3.68
N ASP A 10 6.40 0.68 -4.64
CA ASP A 10 6.40 1.36 -5.93
C ASP A 10 5.06 2.02 -6.16
N ILE A 11 5.08 3.22 -6.69
CA ILE A 11 3.88 3.96 -7.01
C ILE A 11 3.87 4.26 -8.49
N PHE A 12 2.80 3.84 -9.16
CA PHE A 12 2.60 4.11 -10.57
C PHE A 12 1.50 5.14 -10.70
N ASP A 13 1.85 6.32 -11.22
CA ASP A 13 0.95 7.45 -11.34
C ASP A 13 0.37 7.46 -12.75
N GLU A 14 -0.88 7.05 -12.88
CA GLU A 14 -1.57 7.01 -14.16
C GLU A 14 -2.49 8.22 -14.26
N ILE A 15 -3.14 8.37 -15.42
CA ILE A 15 -3.93 9.58 -15.68
C ILE A 15 -5.04 9.76 -14.66
N ASP A 16 -5.80 8.71 -14.37
CA ASP A 16 -6.98 8.82 -13.52
C ASP A 16 -6.89 8.00 -12.25
N ARG A 17 -5.75 7.38 -11.99
CA ARG A 17 -5.62 6.54 -10.80
C ARG A 17 -4.15 6.36 -10.43
N LEU A 18 -3.95 5.91 -9.20
CA LEU A 18 -2.64 5.52 -8.71
C LEU A 18 -2.66 4.02 -8.44
N GLN A 19 -1.56 3.37 -8.73
CA GLN A 19 -1.36 1.98 -8.36
C GLN A 19 -0.17 1.93 -7.42
N VAL A 20 -0.37 1.34 -6.24
CA VAL A 20 0.68 1.21 -5.24
C VAL A 20 0.97 -0.27 -5.05
N ILE A 21 2.22 -0.64 -5.23
CA ILE A 21 2.66 -2.03 -5.07
C ILE A 21 3.58 -2.09 -3.87
N VAL A 22 3.25 -2.95 -2.92
CA VAL A 22 4.03 -3.09 -1.69
C VAL A 22 4.43 -4.55 -1.52
N GLU A 23 5.71 -4.80 -1.34
CA GLU A 23 6.17 -6.13 -0.99
C GLU A 23 5.94 -6.35 0.49
N LEU A 24 5.15 -7.36 0.82
CA LEU A 24 4.72 -7.60 2.19
C LEU A 24 4.62 -9.09 2.44
N PRO A 25 5.76 -9.79 2.37
CA PRO A 25 5.73 -11.25 2.51
C PRO A 25 5.47 -11.67 3.94
N GLY A 26 4.88 -12.83 4.10
CA GLY A 26 4.76 -13.45 5.40
C GLY A 26 3.57 -13.01 6.23
N VAL A 27 2.58 -12.33 5.63
CA VAL A 27 1.37 -11.98 6.36
C VAL A 27 0.16 -12.60 5.69
N SER A 28 -0.92 -12.71 6.43
CA SER A 28 -2.19 -13.18 5.89
C SER A 28 -3.00 -11.97 5.43
N LYS A 29 -3.78 -12.17 4.39
CA LYS A 29 -4.60 -11.09 3.85
C LYS A 29 -5.50 -10.49 4.94
N GLU A 30 -6.03 -11.32 5.81
CA GLU A 30 -6.93 -10.87 6.87
C GLU A 30 -6.24 -9.96 7.88
N ASP A 31 -4.93 -10.01 7.93
CA ASP A 31 -4.16 -9.22 8.90
C ASP A 31 -3.64 -7.94 8.31
N ILE A 32 -4.10 -7.56 7.14
CA ILE A 32 -3.68 -6.34 6.46
C ILE A 32 -4.79 -5.32 6.50
N SER A 33 -4.47 -4.13 6.98
CA SER A 33 -5.39 -3.01 7.03
C SER A 33 -4.87 -1.89 6.14
N VAL A 34 -5.74 -1.37 5.28
CA VAL A 34 -5.38 -0.27 4.38
C VAL A 34 -6.34 0.88 4.63
N ASN A 35 -5.79 2.03 4.96
CA ASN A 35 -6.57 3.23 5.19
C ASN A 35 -6.08 4.36 4.31
N VAL A 36 -7.03 5.12 3.77
CA VAL A 36 -6.72 6.25 2.91
C VAL A 36 -7.36 7.49 3.52
N LYS A 37 -6.59 8.56 3.60
CA LYS A 37 -7.12 9.82 4.09
C LYS A 37 -6.48 10.94 3.29
N ALA A 38 -7.30 11.67 2.55
CA ALA A 38 -6.82 12.75 1.69
C ALA A 38 -5.78 12.23 0.70
N ASN A 39 -4.51 12.59 0.89
CA ASN A 39 -3.45 12.14 -0.01
C ASN A 39 -2.48 11.20 0.69
N ALA A 40 -2.90 10.57 1.79
CA ALA A 40 -2.03 9.68 2.54
C ALA A 40 -2.60 8.27 2.57
N LEU A 41 -1.72 7.30 2.45
CA LEU A 41 -2.06 5.89 2.49
C LEU A 41 -1.37 5.27 3.69
N LYS A 42 -2.13 4.59 4.53
CA LYS A 42 -1.58 3.94 5.71
C LYS A 42 -1.84 2.45 5.63
N ILE A 43 -0.79 1.67 5.78
CA ILE A 43 -0.86 0.23 5.74
C ILE A 43 -0.38 -0.31 7.07
N VAL A 44 -1.17 -1.19 7.66
CA VAL A 44 -0.81 -1.88 8.89
C VAL A 44 -1.00 -3.37 8.65
N ALA A 45 -0.01 -4.16 9.02
CA ALA A 45 -0.10 -5.60 8.88
C ALA A 45 0.52 -6.28 10.08
N MET A 46 -0.02 -7.44 10.42
CA MET A 46 0.49 -8.22 11.54
C MET A 46 1.01 -9.54 11.02
N ALA A 47 2.17 -9.94 11.49
CA ALA A 47 2.75 -11.23 11.16
C ALA A 47 3.22 -11.86 12.46
N GLY A 48 2.35 -12.63 13.09
CA GLY A 48 2.63 -13.16 14.43
C GLY A 48 2.74 -12.03 15.41
N ALA A 49 3.87 -11.93 16.11
CA ALA A 49 4.10 -10.88 17.07
C ALA A 49 4.67 -9.61 16.44
N ARG A 50 4.93 -9.64 15.14
CA ARG A 50 5.54 -8.51 14.47
C ARG A 50 4.45 -7.65 13.85
N GLN A 51 4.67 -6.35 13.86
CA GLN A 51 3.75 -5.40 13.27
C GLN A 51 4.47 -4.57 12.24
N TYR A 52 3.85 -4.47 11.06
CA TYR A 52 4.37 -3.69 9.96
C TYR A 52 3.50 -2.44 9.82
N HIS A 53 4.16 -1.29 9.76
CA HIS A 53 3.49 -0.01 9.61
C HIS A 53 4.10 0.72 8.43
N ARG A 54 3.25 1.27 7.58
CA ARG A 54 3.74 2.05 6.47
C ARG A 54 2.83 3.23 6.24
N HIS A 55 3.41 4.41 6.16
CA HIS A 55 2.68 5.63 5.88
C HIS A 55 3.25 6.21 4.59
N ILE A 56 2.42 6.36 3.57
CA ILE A 56 2.87 6.76 2.25
C ILE A 56 2.15 8.02 1.83
N ASP A 57 2.92 9.06 1.49
CA ASP A 57 2.38 10.28 0.94
C ASP A 57 2.23 10.07 -0.56
N LEU A 58 1.00 10.16 -1.04
CA LEU A 58 0.71 9.88 -2.45
C LEU A 58 0.97 11.07 -3.35
N GLY A 59 1.10 12.25 -2.78
CA GLY A 59 1.41 13.45 -3.57
C GLY A 59 0.21 14.08 -4.23
N VAL A 60 -0.89 13.37 -4.36
CA VAL A 60 -2.12 13.89 -4.95
C VAL A 60 -3.29 13.37 -4.14
N PRO A 61 -4.40 14.10 -4.09
CA PRO A 61 -5.57 13.60 -3.39
C PRO A 61 -6.22 12.47 -4.16
N VAL A 62 -6.80 11.54 -3.43
CA VAL A 62 -7.45 10.37 -4.01
C VAL A 62 -8.88 10.33 -3.51
N THR A 63 -9.72 9.58 -4.21
CA THR A 63 -11.14 9.51 -3.91
C THR A 63 -11.63 8.08 -4.01
N GLY A 64 -12.74 7.82 -3.32
CA GLY A 64 -13.36 6.50 -3.35
C GLY A 64 -12.64 5.52 -2.47
N GLU A 65 -13.11 4.29 -2.50
CA GLU A 65 -12.51 3.24 -1.71
C GLU A 65 -11.37 2.58 -2.47
N PRO A 66 -10.28 2.26 -1.80
CA PRO A 66 -9.18 1.60 -2.47
C PRO A 66 -9.57 0.18 -2.85
N GLU A 67 -9.09 -0.26 -3.99
CA GLU A 67 -9.22 -1.65 -4.39
C GLU A 67 -7.93 -2.34 -3.98
N VAL A 68 -8.04 -3.39 -3.17
CA VAL A 68 -6.89 -4.01 -2.54
C VAL A 68 -6.81 -5.47 -2.95
N HIS A 69 -5.64 -5.88 -3.42
CA HIS A 69 -5.38 -7.27 -3.76
C HIS A 69 -4.08 -7.70 -3.11
N TYR A 70 -4.05 -8.88 -2.54
CA TYR A 70 -2.85 -9.41 -1.93
C TYR A 70 -2.61 -10.81 -2.47
N ASN A 71 -1.44 -11.03 -3.04
CA ASN A 71 -1.16 -12.28 -3.71
C ASN A 71 0.34 -12.57 -3.67
N ASN A 72 0.71 -13.73 -3.16
CA ASN A 72 2.10 -14.17 -3.14
C ASN A 72 3.05 -13.16 -2.52
N GLY A 73 2.64 -12.55 -1.42
CA GLY A 73 3.49 -11.60 -0.73
C GLY A 73 3.51 -10.20 -1.33
N VAL A 74 2.66 -9.94 -2.32
CA VAL A 74 2.61 -8.64 -2.96
C VAL A 74 1.24 -8.02 -2.73
N LEU A 75 1.23 -6.84 -2.15
CA LEU A 75 0.01 -6.07 -1.90
C LEU A 75 -0.13 -5.03 -3.00
N GLU A 76 -1.26 -5.06 -3.69
CA GLU A 76 -1.55 -4.11 -4.75
C GLU A 76 -2.75 -3.27 -4.35
N ILE A 77 -2.61 -1.96 -4.43
CA ILE A 77 -3.66 -1.03 -4.04
C ILE A 77 -3.92 -0.09 -5.21
N MET A 78 -5.18 -0.03 -5.64
CA MET A 78 -5.59 0.85 -6.73
C MET A 78 -6.43 1.96 -6.14
N LEU A 79 -6.10 3.20 -6.48
CA LEU A 79 -6.76 4.38 -5.93
C LEU A 79 -7.16 5.31 -7.06
N GLY A 80 -8.39 5.79 -7.04
CA GLY A 80 -8.82 6.80 -7.98
C GLY A 80 -8.29 8.17 -7.58
N LYS A 81 -7.95 8.98 -8.56
CA LYS A 81 -7.53 10.35 -8.29
C LYS A 81 -8.75 11.25 -8.15
N ALA A 82 -8.67 12.16 -7.21
CA ALA A 82 -9.76 13.10 -6.99
C ALA A 82 -9.77 14.19 -8.06
#